data_3c1287be0e9990c4d9754d8e7c2c3f2e
#
_entry.id   3c1287be0e9990c4d9754d8e7c2c3f2e
#
_cell.length_a   1.000
_cell.length_b   1.000
_cell.length_c   1.000
_cell.angle_alpha   90.00
_cell.angle_beta   90.00
_cell.angle_gamma   90.00
#
_symmetry.space_group_name_H-M   'P 1'
#
loop_
_entity.id
_entity.type
_entity.pdbx_description
1 polymer ?
#
loop_
_entity_poly.entity_id
_entity_poly.type
_entity_poly.pdbx_seq_one_letter_code
_entity_poly.pdbx_strand_id
1 'polypeptide(L)'
;MTELERYISSNIEAFDCEPIPAGGKERFMDAVRQERRKNRIHVLSMAFTGMAACIAIIMAVLVEPDISKELERHYTRMAMKENEILTIVVRECPEETDMIMNTLRTITADAIPLEEQLPEELSTKEKSRILNEYYDLKYSALENLMANISR
;
A
#
# COMPACT_ATOMS: atom_id res chain seq x y z
N MET A 1 -46.00 -22.02 -27.41
CA MET A 1 -46.68 -22.62 -26.24
C MET A 1 -45.97 -23.91 -25.90
N THR A 2 -45.32 -23.98 -24.78
CA THR A 2 -44.58 -25.16 -24.32
C THR A 2 -45.58 -26.25 -23.86
N GLU A 3 -45.14 -27.52 -23.81
CA GLU A 3 -46.00 -28.61 -23.29
C GLU A 3 -46.47 -28.34 -21.86
N LEU A 4 -45.61 -27.71 -21.05
CA LEU A 4 -45.91 -27.31 -19.68
C LEU A 4 -47.06 -26.25 -19.64
N GLU A 5 -47.02 -25.25 -20.49
CA GLU A 5 -48.08 -24.23 -20.55
C GLU A 5 -49.44 -24.83 -20.96
N ARG A 6 -49.41 -25.83 -21.85
CA ARG A 6 -50.59 -26.56 -22.27
C ARG A 6 -51.15 -27.43 -21.15
N TYR A 7 -50.27 -28.10 -20.40
CA TYR A 7 -50.63 -28.92 -19.22
C TYR A 7 -51.25 -28.06 -18.12
N ILE A 8 -50.65 -26.92 -17.79
CA ILE A 8 -51.13 -25.99 -16.77
C ILE A 8 -52.51 -25.42 -17.18
N SER A 9 -52.68 -24.98 -18.45
CA SER A 9 -53.95 -24.42 -18.91
C SER A 9 -55.08 -25.44 -19.02
N SER A 10 -54.78 -26.74 -19.27
CA SER A 10 -55.78 -27.79 -19.26
C SER A 10 -56.19 -28.30 -17.88
N ASN A 11 -55.38 -28.00 -16.85
CA ASN A 11 -55.64 -28.44 -15.48
C ASN A 11 -55.79 -27.26 -14.49
N ILE A 12 -56.15 -26.10 -14.97
CA ILE A 12 -56.24 -24.87 -14.17
C ILE A 12 -57.16 -25.03 -12.96
N GLU A 13 -58.28 -25.73 -13.14
CA GLU A 13 -59.24 -26.01 -12.06
C GLU A 13 -58.67 -26.90 -10.96
N ALA A 14 -57.71 -27.78 -11.26
CA ALA A 14 -57.07 -28.63 -10.29
C ALA A 14 -56.04 -27.86 -9.43
N PHE A 15 -55.47 -26.79 -9.96
CA PHE A 15 -54.53 -25.92 -9.26
C PHE A 15 -55.23 -24.84 -8.42
N ASP A 16 -56.47 -24.49 -8.73
CA ASP A 16 -57.24 -23.46 -8.03
C ASP A 16 -58.07 -24.00 -6.85
N CYS A 17 -58.03 -25.32 -6.59
CA CYS A 17 -58.90 -25.97 -5.60
C CYS A 17 -58.47 -25.76 -4.14
N GLU A 18 -57.26 -25.29 -3.85
CA GLU A 18 -56.83 -25.01 -2.46
C GLU A 18 -56.88 -23.51 -2.18
N PRO A 19 -57.68 -23.08 -1.20
CA PRO A 19 -57.68 -21.66 -0.81
C PRO A 19 -56.32 -21.34 -0.24
N ILE A 20 -55.67 -20.28 -0.80
CA ILE A 20 -54.37 -19.78 -0.31
C ILE A 20 -54.49 -19.51 1.19
N PRO A 21 -53.66 -20.11 2.03
CA PRO A 21 -53.70 -19.89 3.47
C PRO A 21 -53.67 -18.41 3.81
N ALA A 22 -54.55 -17.97 4.72
CA ALA A 22 -54.63 -16.58 5.14
C ALA A 22 -53.25 -16.04 5.53
N GLY A 23 -52.81 -14.93 4.91
CA GLY A 23 -51.48 -14.33 5.11
C GLY A 23 -50.35 -14.93 4.25
N GLY A 24 -50.63 -15.88 3.35
CA GLY A 24 -49.62 -16.44 2.44
C GLY A 24 -49.05 -15.40 1.49
N LYS A 25 -49.90 -14.51 0.95
CA LYS A 25 -49.50 -13.41 0.08
C LYS A 25 -48.58 -12.40 0.79
N GLU A 26 -48.90 -12.03 2.02
CA GLU A 26 -48.13 -11.09 2.83
C GLU A 26 -46.76 -11.67 3.17
N ARG A 27 -46.70 -12.95 3.63
CA ARG A 27 -45.44 -13.64 3.91
C ARG A 27 -44.55 -13.75 2.67
N PHE A 28 -45.12 -14.06 1.50
CA PHE A 28 -44.38 -14.10 0.24
C PHE A 28 -43.84 -12.71 -0.15
N MET A 29 -44.67 -11.69 -0.04
CA MET A 29 -44.27 -10.31 -0.37
C MET A 29 -43.18 -9.79 0.60
N ASP A 30 -43.25 -10.15 1.86
CA ASP A 30 -42.21 -9.80 2.84
C ASP A 30 -40.92 -10.58 2.58
N ALA A 31 -40.96 -11.85 2.24
CA ALA A 31 -39.80 -12.61 1.83
C ALA A 31 -39.12 -12.01 0.59
N VAL A 32 -39.90 -11.65 -0.45
CA VAL A 32 -39.38 -10.99 -1.65
C VAL A 32 -38.77 -9.60 -1.33
N ARG A 33 -39.42 -8.83 -0.45
CA ARG A 33 -38.86 -7.52 0.02
C ARG A 33 -37.56 -7.69 0.77
N GLN A 34 -37.46 -8.69 1.65
CA GLN A 34 -36.28 -8.98 2.43
C GLN A 34 -35.11 -9.42 1.55
N GLU A 35 -35.37 -10.25 0.54
CA GLU A 35 -34.37 -10.70 -0.42
C GLU A 35 -33.86 -9.55 -1.33
N ARG A 36 -34.77 -8.71 -1.82
CA ARG A 36 -34.43 -7.48 -2.58
C ARG A 36 -33.59 -6.51 -1.72
N ARG A 37 -33.87 -6.42 -0.41
CA ARG A 37 -33.11 -5.55 0.51
C ARG A 37 -31.71 -6.09 0.75
N LYS A 38 -31.53 -7.40 0.94
CA LYS A 38 -30.23 -8.07 1.06
C LYS A 38 -29.40 -7.86 -0.22
N ASN A 39 -29.97 -8.12 -1.39
CA ASN A 39 -29.27 -7.94 -2.66
C ASN A 39 -28.85 -6.48 -2.91
N ARG A 40 -29.68 -5.50 -2.56
CA ARG A 40 -29.31 -4.08 -2.65
C ARG A 40 -28.14 -3.72 -1.74
N ILE A 41 -28.08 -4.26 -0.52
CA ILE A 41 -26.98 -4.03 0.42
C ILE A 41 -25.70 -4.66 -0.12
N HIS A 42 -25.75 -5.86 -0.67
CA HIS A 42 -24.57 -6.51 -1.27
C HIS A 42 -24.07 -5.76 -2.52
N VAL A 43 -24.94 -5.31 -3.39
CA VAL A 43 -24.54 -4.53 -4.58
C VAL A 43 -23.95 -3.18 -4.18
N LEU A 44 -24.52 -2.50 -3.18
CA LEU A 44 -23.97 -1.26 -2.65
C LEU A 44 -22.60 -1.48 -1.99
N SER A 45 -22.44 -2.53 -1.18
CA SER A 45 -21.15 -2.81 -0.52
C SER A 45 -20.05 -3.15 -1.55
N MET A 46 -20.34 -3.95 -2.58
CA MET A 46 -19.41 -4.21 -3.68
C MET A 46 -19.04 -2.96 -4.46
N ALA A 47 -19.99 -2.07 -4.73
CA ALA A 47 -19.73 -0.81 -5.43
C ALA A 47 -18.83 0.12 -4.59
N PHE A 48 -19.05 0.22 -3.28
CA PHE A 48 -18.20 1.02 -2.38
C PHE A 48 -16.79 0.45 -2.25
N THR A 49 -16.63 -0.88 -2.19
CA THR A 49 -15.31 -1.52 -2.11
C THR A 49 -14.52 -1.32 -3.39
N GLY A 50 -15.17 -1.42 -4.55
CA GLY A 50 -14.53 -1.16 -5.85
C GLY A 50 -14.09 0.29 -6.02
N MET A 51 -14.92 1.26 -5.58
CA MET A 51 -14.61 2.68 -5.68
C MET A 51 -13.44 3.10 -4.77
N ALA A 52 -13.38 2.55 -3.54
CA ALA A 52 -12.26 2.79 -2.63
C ALA A 52 -10.93 2.27 -3.19
N ALA A 53 -10.93 1.10 -3.82
CA ALA A 53 -9.75 0.55 -4.48
C ALA A 53 -9.30 1.40 -5.67
N CYS A 54 -10.23 1.88 -6.50
CA CYS A 54 -9.90 2.77 -7.61
C CYS A 54 -9.31 4.11 -7.13
N ILE A 55 -9.88 4.71 -6.09
CA ILE A 55 -9.35 5.95 -5.51
C ILE A 55 -7.95 5.73 -4.94
N ALA A 56 -7.71 4.61 -4.24
CA ALA A 56 -6.38 4.29 -3.71
C ALA A 56 -5.34 4.11 -4.84
N ILE A 57 -5.70 3.45 -5.94
CA ILE A 57 -4.83 3.30 -7.11
C ILE A 57 -4.57 4.65 -7.78
N ILE A 58 -5.61 5.47 -7.97
CA ILE A 58 -5.48 6.80 -8.55
C ILE A 58 -4.57 7.68 -7.68
N MET A 59 -4.75 7.67 -6.36
CA MET A 59 -3.89 8.41 -5.44
C MET A 59 -2.45 7.91 -5.48
N ALA A 60 -2.23 6.60 -5.54
CA ALA A 60 -0.89 6.02 -5.65
C ALA A 60 -0.19 6.35 -6.98
N VAL A 61 -0.95 6.59 -8.05
CA VAL A 61 -0.40 6.95 -9.37
C VAL A 61 -0.20 8.46 -9.50
N LEU A 62 -1.08 9.28 -8.89
CA LEU A 62 -1.06 10.73 -9.02
C LEU A 62 -0.20 11.43 -7.96
N VAL A 63 0.13 10.75 -6.84
CA VAL A 63 1.06 11.32 -5.85
C VAL A 63 2.47 11.09 -6.36
N GLU A 64 3.03 12.09 -7.00
CA GLU A 64 4.46 12.11 -7.30
C GLU A 64 5.25 12.17 -5.99
N PRO A 65 6.32 11.35 -5.85
CA PRO A 65 7.18 11.43 -4.68
C PRO A 65 7.82 12.82 -4.61
N ASP A 66 7.73 13.45 -3.45
CA ASP A 66 8.41 14.72 -3.18
C ASP A 66 9.89 14.41 -2.88
N ILE A 67 10.71 14.48 -3.92
CA ILE A 67 12.15 14.18 -3.83
C ILE A 67 12.83 14.99 -2.71
N SER A 68 12.44 16.25 -2.52
CA SER A 68 13.04 17.10 -1.49
C SER A 68 12.80 16.55 -0.07
N LYS A 69 11.59 16.11 0.22
CA LYS A 69 11.27 15.51 1.53
C LYS A 69 11.90 14.12 1.72
N GLU A 70 12.00 13.37 0.64
CA GLU A 70 12.64 12.07 0.64
C GLU A 70 14.14 12.21 0.93
N LEU A 71 14.78 13.14 0.24
CA LEU A 71 16.18 13.50 0.42
C LEU A 71 16.47 14.00 1.84
N GLU A 72 15.64 14.88 2.38
CA GLU A 72 15.74 15.37 3.76
C GLU A 72 15.69 14.22 4.79
N ARG A 73 14.83 13.22 4.56
CA ARG A 73 14.78 12.02 5.40
C ARG A 73 16.06 11.20 5.33
N HIS A 74 16.62 11.02 4.13
CA HIS A 74 17.87 10.30 3.95
C HIS A 74 19.03 11.00 4.66
N TYR A 75 19.19 12.30 4.48
CA TYR A 75 20.21 13.09 5.15
C TYR A 75 20.05 13.07 6.68
N THR A 76 18.82 13.23 7.17
CA THR A 76 18.56 13.18 8.61
C THR A 76 18.91 11.79 9.18
N ARG A 77 18.50 10.72 8.51
CA ARG A 77 18.80 9.34 8.94
C ARG A 77 20.30 9.06 8.94
N MET A 78 21.02 9.50 7.91
CA MET A 78 22.47 9.36 7.84
C MET A 78 23.17 10.15 8.94
N ALA A 79 22.82 11.41 9.16
CA ALA A 79 23.41 12.25 10.21
C ALA A 79 23.16 11.67 11.61
N MET A 80 21.97 11.11 11.87
CA MET A 80 21.68 10.42 13.12
C MET A 80 22.59 9.20 13.32
N LYS A 81 22.77 8.40 12.25
CA LYS A 81 23.61 7.20 12.30
C LYS A 81 25.09 7.53 12.45
N GLU A 82 25.55 8.56 11.75
CA GLU A 82 26.91 9.09 11.90
C GLU A 82 27.20 9.52 13.34
N ASN A 83 26.28 10.27 13.96
CA ASN A 83 26.42 10.71 15.34
C ASN A 83 26.40 9.53 16.34
N GLU A 84 25.60 8.50 16.08
CA GLU A 84 25.59 7.27 16.88
C GLU A 84 26.95 6.58 16.83
N ILE A 85 27.51 6.38 15.63
CA ILE A 85 28.84 5.77 15.42
C ILE A 85 29.90 6.56 16.14
N LEU A 86 29.94 7.90 15.98
CA LEU A 86 30.90 8.76 16.64
C LEU A 86 30.84 8.64 18.16
N THR A 87 29.63 8.55 18.71
CA THR A 87 29.46 8.39 20.17
C THR A 87 30.03 7.08 20.66
N ILE A 88 29.88 5.99 19.93
CA ILE A 88 30.44 4.67 20.26
C ILE A 88 31.97 4.70 20.15
N VAL A 89 32.51 5.23 19.06
CA VAL A 89 33.94 5.27 18.78
C VAL A 89 34.69 6.03 19.85
N VAL A 90 34.23 7.23 20.21
CA VAL A 90 34.86 8.05 21.25
C VAL A 90 34.89 7.34 22.61
N ARG A 91 33.88 6.52 22.89
CA ARG A 91 33.74 5.82 24.15
C ARG A 91 34.52 4.49 24.21
N GLU A 92 34.47 3.70 23.13
CA GLU A 92 34.94 2.32 23.13
C GLU A 92 36.27 2.12 22.42
N CYS A 93 36.56 2.94 21.39
CA CYS A 93 37.78 2.78 20.57
C CYS A 93 38.49 4.12 20.30
N PRO A 94 38.92 4.85 21.33
CA PRO A 94 39.53 6.18 21.16
C PRO A 94 40.82 6.18 20.32
N GLU A 95 41.56 5.07 20.30
CA GLU A 95 42.83 4.94 19.53
C GLU A 95 42.56 4.76 18.02
N GLU A 96 41.37 4.28 17.62
CA GLU A 96 41.01 4.04 16.24
C GLU A 96 40.14 5.17 15.65
N THR A 97 39.89 6.23 16.43
CA THR A 97 38.98 7.32 16.07
C THR A 97 39.28 7.91 14.69
N ASP A 98 40.54 8.20 14.39
CA ASP A 98 40.97 8.81 13.13
C ASP A 98 40.69 7.89 11.92
N MET A 99 40.95 6.60 12.07
CA MET A 99 40.71 5.60 11.01
C MET A 99 39.20 5.45 10.74
N ILE A 100 38.43 5.35 11.80
CA ILE A 100 36.98 5.20 11.71
C ILE A 100 36.34 6.48 11.13
N MET A 101 36.79 7.66 11.56
CA MET A 101 36.35 8.94 11.02
C MET A 101 36.65 9.09 9.53
N ASN A 102 37.82 8.63 9.06
CA ASN A 102 38.12 8.63 7.63
C ASN A 102 37.21 7.67 6.86
N THR A 103 36.95 6.48 7.40
CA THR A 103 36.02 5.51 6.80
C THR A 103 34.62 6.08 6.75
N LEU A 104 34.15 6.67 7.84
CA LEU A 104 32.83 7.31 7.94
C LEU A 104 32.69 8.41 6.88
N ARG A 105 33.68 9.28 6.77
CA ARG A 105 33.73 10.33 5.75
C ARG A 105 33.71 9.76 4.33
N THR A 106 34.40 8.66 4.08
CA THR A 106 34.41 8.00 2.77
C THR A 106 33.02 7.46 2.39
N ILE A 107 32.25 6.99 3.38
CA ILE A 107 30.90 6.48 3.16
C ILE A 107 29.90 7.64 2.97
N THR A 108 30.01 8.69 3.78
CA THR A 108 28.98 9.75 3.84
C THR A 108 29.22 10.90 2.87
N ALA A 109 30.48 11.26 2.60
CA ALA A 109 30.79 12.40 1.75
C ALA A 109 30.64 12.05 0.26
N ASP A 110 29.87 12.85 -0.45
CA ASP A 110 29.83 12.89 -1.90
C ASP A 110 30.52 14.15 -2.40
N ALA A 111 31.34 14.01 -3.42
CA ALA A 111 31.99 15.18 -4.05
C ALA A 111 30.94 16.09 -4.74
N ILE A 112 29.94 15.45 -5.34
CA ILE A 112 28.74 16.09 -5.93
C ILE A 112 27.56 15.24 -5.47
N PRO A 113 26.51 15.83 -4.88
CA PRO A 113 25.33 15.10 -4.49
C PRO A 113 24.73 14.30 -5.66
N LEU A 114 24.27 13.07 -5.41
CA LEU A 114 23.77 12.20 -6.48
C LEU A 114 22.58 12.82 -7.21
N GLU A 115 21.73 13.55 -6.50
CA GLU A 115 20.58 14.25 -7.08
C GLU A 115 20.95 15.25 -8.17
N GLU A 116 22.13 15.87 -8.06
CA GLU A 116 22.64 16.80 -9.08
C GLU A 116 23.29 16.08 -10.28
N GLN A 117 23.58 14.79 -10.13
CA GLN A 117 24.17 13.97 -11.19
C GLN A 117 23.12 13.23 -12.03
N LEU A 118 21.88 13.17 -11.54
CA LEU A 118 20.82 12.46 -12.25
C LEU A 118 20.35 13.26 -13.49
N PRO A 119 20.22 12.61 -14.64
CA PRO A 119 19.71 13.22 -15.86
C PRO A 119 18.33 13.88 -15.66
N GLU A 120 18.12 15.04 -16.29
CA GLU A 120 16.84 15.75 -16.19
C GLU A 120 15.68 14.98 -16.85
N GLU A 121 15.99 14.14 -17.83
CA GLU A 121 15.03 13.35 -18.59
C GLU A 121 14.38 12.22 -17.76
N LEU A 122 14.97 11.85 -16.63
CA LEU A 122 14.39 10.84 -15.75
C LEU A 122 13.12 11.35 -15.07
N SER A 123 12.10 10.50 -15.04
CA SER A 123 10.89 10.79 -14.29
C SER A 123 11.18 10.94 -12.79
N THR A 124 10.38 11.71 -12.08
CA THR A 124 10.45 11.87 -10.61
C THR A 124 10.48 10.54 -9.89
N LYS A 125 9.69 9.58 -10.36
CA LYS A 125 9.62 8.22 -9.78
C LYS A 125 10.92 7.42 -9.97
N GLU A 126 11.57 7.56 -11.13
CA GLU A 126 12.85 6.91 -11.40
C GLU A 126 13.97 7.54 -10.58
N LYS A 127 14.00 8.87 -10.50
CA LYS A 127 14.95 9.60 -9.64
C LYS A 127 14.81 9.17 -8.19
N SER A 128 13.59 9.14 -7.66
CA SER A 128 13.30 8.68 -6.29
C SER A 128 13.80 7.25 -6.06
N ARG A 129 13.56 6.32 -6.99
CA ARG A 129 14.03 4.95 -6.87
C ARG A 129 15.56 4.86 -6.81
N ILE A 130 16.26 5.57 -7.70
CA ILE A 130 17.74 5.57 -7.74
C ILE A 130 18.30 6.16 -6.45
N LEU A 131 17.73 7.27 -5.97
CA LEU A 131 18.13 7.91 -4.72
C LEU A 131 17.94 6.97 -3.52
N ASN A 132 16.78 6.33 -3.42
CA ASN A 132 16.51 5.37 -2.35
C ASN A 132 17.52 4.21 -2.36
N GLU A 133 17.75 3.56 -3.51
CA GLU A 133 18.73 2.48 -3.64
C GLU A 133 20.14 2.93 -3.22
N TYR A 134 20.54 4.12 -3.61
CA TYR A 134 21.85 4.67 -3.27
C TYR A 134 22.02 4.96 -1.79
N TYR A 135 21.06 5.64 -1.17
CA TYR A 135 21.12 5.95 0.25
C TYR A 135 20.94 4.71 1.13
N ASP A 136 20.17 3.72 0.70
CA ASP A 136 20.07 2.43 1.40
C ASP A 136 21.39 1.66 1.39
N LEU A 137 22.17 1.71 0.30
CA LEU A 137 23.52 1.15 0.24
C LEU A 137 24.47 1.86 1.22
N LYS A 138 24.48 3.20 1.25
CA LYS A 138 25.27 3.98 2.21
C LYS A 138 24.88 3.65 3.65
N TYR A 139 23.58 3.57 3.93
CA TYR A 139 23.08 3.23 5.25
C TYR A 139 23.51 1.83 5.69
N SER A 140 23.44 0.85 4.80
CA SER A 140 23.92 -0.51 5.06
C SER A 140 25.42 -0.54 5.34
N ALA A 141 26.22 0.30 4.65
CA ALA A 141 27.64 0.42 4.92
C ALA A 141 27.92 1.01 6.31
N LEU A 142 27.13 2.01 6.75
CA LEU A 142 27.22 2.55 8.12
C LEU A 142 26.83 1.53 9.19
N GLU A 143 25.81 0.72 8.94
CA GLU A 143 25.43 -0.37 9.86
C GLU A 143 26.52 -1.42 9.99
N ASN A 144 27.15 -1.80 8.87
CA ASN A 144 28.29 -2.72 8.88
C ASN A 144 29.49 -2.15 9.63
N LEU A 145 29.80 -0.86 9.43
CA LEU A 145 30.84 -0.17 10.16
C LEU A 145 30.56 -0.22 11.68
N MET A 146 29.34 0.12 12.09
CA MET A 146 28.93 0.09 13.49
C MET A 146 29.01 -1.32 14.09
N ALA A 147 28.58 -2.35 13.35
CA ALA A 147 28.67 -3.74 13.81
C ALA A 147 30.13 -4.23 14.00
N ASN A 148 31.06 -3.68 13.23
CA ASN A 148 32.49 -4.00 13.37
C ASN A 148 33.15 -3.30 14.58
N ILE A 149 32.69 -2.10 14.93
CA ILE A 149 33.19 -1.34 16.09
C ILE A 149 32.67 -1.95 17.41
N SER A 150 31.46 -2.52 17.40
CA SER A 150 30.83 -3.08 18.60
C SER A 150 31.27 -4.53 18.93
N ARG A 151 32.25 -5.08 18.23
CA ARG A 151 32.83 -6.41 18.48
C ARG A 151 34.10 -6.36 19.30
#